data_bfcb5be8fed6ccc3f949c967b9febd36
#
_entry.id   bfcb5be8fed6ccc3f949c967b9febd36
#
_cell.length_a   1.000
_cell.length_b   1.000
_cell.length_c   1.000
_cell.angle_alpha   90.00
_cell.angle_beta   90.00
_cell.angle_gamma   90.00
#
_symmetry.space_group_name_H-M   'P 1'
#
loop_
_entity.id
_entity.type
_entity.pdbx_description
1 polymer ?
#
loop_
_entity_poly.entity_id
_entity_poly.type
_entity_poly.pdbx_seq_one_letter_code
_entity_poly.pdbx_strand_id
1 'polypeptide(L)'
;MRRHKYPGPKKAARFEAFMKKIGLPVTFTKETRIQDVINEILSKKNLKDSIKDLVKYEMINLLEAADYFTIGKSAPSTWIHYALNSPVYTHFTSPIRRYPDLLVHRQLAAILEKNQEKWKLPSKLIEHCN
;
A
#
# COMPACT_ATOMS: atom_id res chain seq x y z
N MET A 1 -11.11 1.95 -5.03
CA MET A 1 -10.21 1.18 -4.14
C MET A 1 -8.90 1.91 -3.96
N ARG A 2 -8.06 1.48 -3.01
CA ARG A 2 -6.70 1.98 -2.78
C ARG A 2 -5.70 0.84 -2.92
N ARG A 3 -4.60 1.08 -3.61
CA ARG A 3 -3.51 0.10 -3.77
C ARG A 3 -2.18 0.72 -3.39
N HIS A 4 -1.24 -0.15 -3.07
CA HIS A 4 0.15 0.18 -2.79
C HIS A 4 1.02 -0.77 -3.62
N LYS A 5 1.64 -0.24 -4.66
CA LYS A 5 2.41 -1.05 -5.60
C LYS A 5 3.64 -1.67 -4.92
N TYR A 6 4.12 -2.76 -5.49
CA TYR A 6 5.43 -3.30 -5.15
C TYR A 6 6.51 -2.25 -5.42
N PRO A 7 7.55 -2.16 -4.59
CA PRO A 7 8.66 -1.24 -4.80
C PRO A 7 9.28 -1.40 -6.19
N GLY A 8 9.56 -0.29 -6.84
CA GLY A 8 10.24 -0.32 -8.13
C GLY A 8 11.64 -0.96 -8.02
N PRO A 9 12.15 -1.58 -9.11
CA PRO A 9 13.41 -2.35 -9.08
C PRO A 9 14.60 -1.49 -8.62
N LYS A 10 14.63 -0.21 -8.96
CA LYS A 10 15.69 0.70 -8.52
C LYS A 10 15.67 0.94 -7.00
N LYS A 11 14.49 1.10 -6.42
CA LYS A 11 14.33 1.28 -4.98
C LYS A 11 14.65 0.00 -4.22
N ALA A 12 14.19 -1.15 -4.70
CA ALA A 12 14.50 -2.45 -4.12
C ALA A 12 16.02 -2.71 -4.11
N ALA A 13 16.70 -2.53 -5.24
CA ALA A 13 18.16 -2.72 -5.35
C ALA A 13 18.94 -1.75 -4.43
N ARG A 14 18.50 -0.48 -4.31
CA ARG A 14 19.11 0.48 -3.38
C ARG A 14 18.96 0.01 -1.93
N PHE A 15 17.78 -0.46 -1.55
CA PHE A 15 17.53 -0.95 -0.20
C PHE A 15 18.34 -2.22 0.10
N GLU A 16 18.40 -3.19 -0.82
CA GLU A 16 19.23 -4.40 -0.69
C GLU A 16 20.72 -4.05 -0.51
N ALA A 17 21.24 -3.09 -1.30
CA ALA A 17 22.61 -2.62 -1.18
C ALA A 17 22.88 -1.94 0.18
N PHE A 18 21.93 -1.15 0.67
CA PHE A 18 22.00 -0.56 2.01
C PHE A 18 22.03 -1.64 3.09
N MET A 19 21.11 -2.60 3.04
CA MET A 19 21.00 -3.69 4.02
C MET A 19 22.27 -4.56 4.04
N LYS A 20 22.85 -4.82 2.88
CA LYS A 20 24.13 -5.53 2.76
C LYS A 20 25.27 -4.77 3.46
N LYS A 21 25.33 -3.44 3.32
CA LYS A 21 26.36 -2.60 3.96
C LYS A 21 26.31 -2.65 5.49
N ILE A 22 25.13 -2.77 6.07
CA ILE A 22 24.95 -2.85 7.53
C ILE A 22 25.01 -4.31 8.06
N GLY A 23 25.39 -5.27 7.21
CA GLY A 23 25.52 -6.68 7.60
C GLY A 23 24.21 -7.43 7.77
N LEU A 24 23.11 -6.94 7.18
CA LEU A 24 21.78 -7.52 7.24
C LEU A 24 21.26 -7.79 5.81
N PRO A 25 21.88 -8.68 5.05
CA PRO A 25 21.47 -8.91 3.66
C PRO A 25 20.03 -9.39 3.57
N VAL A 26 19.26 -8.74 2.71
CA VAL A 26 17.85 -9.06 2.41
C VAL A 26 17.72 -9.11 0.90
N THR A 27 16.93 -10.04 0.39
CA THR A 27 16.56 -10.11 -1.02
C THR A 27 15.08 -9.84 -1.17
N PHE A 28 14.72 -8.87 -2.01
CA PHE A 28 13.33 -8.53 -2.29
C PHE A 28 12.82 -9.26 -3.52
N THR A 29 11.82 -10.09 -3.32
CA THR A 29 11.03 -10.72 -4.40
C THR A 29 9.59 -10.20 -4.36
N LYS A 30 8.77 -10.53 -5.35
CA LYS A 30 7.35 -10.17 -5.36
C LYS A 30 6.56 -10.79 -4.21
N GLU A 31 7.04 -11.92 -3.67
CA GLU A 31 6.46 -12.64 -2.54
C GLU A 31 6.94 -12.09 -1.18
N THR A 32 7.98 -11.27 -1.17
CA THR A 32 8.55 -10.72 0.06
C THR A 32 7.55 -9.78 0.73
N ARG A 33 7.13 -10.15 1.94
CA ARG A 33 6.27 -9.31 2.77
C ARG A 33 7.13 -8.35 3.56
N ILE A 34 6.92 -7.07 3.37
CA ILE A 34 7.70 -6.04 4.05
C ILE A 34 7.63 -6.16 5.57
N GLN A 35 6.45 -6.56 6.09
CA GLN A 35 6.24 -6.73 7.53
C GLN A 35 7.08 -7.85 8.12
N ASP A 36 7.26 -8.95 7.39
CA ASP A 36 8.08 -10.08 7.85
C ASP A 36 9.55 -9.67 7.93
N VAL A 37 10.04 -8.95 6.94
CA VAL A 37 11.41 -8.38 6.93
C VAL A 37 11.60 -7.42 8.11
N ILE A 38 10.65 -6.53 8.37
CA ILE A 38 10.69 -5.62 9.52
C ILE A 38 10.77 -6.41 10.82
N ASN A 39 9.86 -7.37 11.01
CA ASN A 39 9.77 -8.16 12.24
C ASN A 39 11.07 -8.96 12.47
N GLU A 40 11.61 -9.58 11.43
CA GLU A 40 12.88 -10.29 11.50
C GLU A 40 14.03 -9.39 11.95
N ILE A 41 14.16 -8.20 11.34
CA ILE A 41 15.24 -7.28 11.66
C ILE A 41 15.08 -6.70 13.07
N LEU A 42 13.86 -6.29 13.45
CA LEU A 42 13.60 -5.68 14.75
C LEU A 42 13.71 -6.69 15.90
N SER A 43 13.51 -7.97 15.64
CA SER A 43 13.67 -9.05 16.64
C SER A 43 15.13 -9.34 17.01
N LYS A 44 16.10 -8.87 16.22
CA LYS A 44 17.52 -9.07 16.49
C LYS A 44 17.97 -8.28 17.73
N LYS A 45 18.20 -8.97 18.85
CA LYS A 45 18.56 -8.35 20.14
C LYS A 45 19.91 -7.59 20.10
N ASN A 46 20.82 -8.01 19.24
CA ASN A 46 22.17 -7.43 19.15
C ASN A 46 22.22 -6.19 18.24
N LEU A 47 21.11 -5.72 17.70
CA LEU A 47 21.07 -4.56 16.83
C LEU A 47 20.84 -3.30 17.66
N LYS A 48 21.73 -2.30 17.49
CA LYS A 48 21.56 -0.99 18.13
C LYS A 48 20.27 -0.33 17.68
N ASP A 49 19.60 0.37 18.58
CA ASP A 49 18.30 1.02 18.27
C ASP A 49 18.44 2.07 17.15
N SER A 50 19.57 2.80 17.10
CA SER A 50 19.86 3.71 16.01
C SER A 50 19.88 3.04 14.63
N ILE A 51 20.34 1.79 14.55
CA ILE A 51 20.32 1.02 13.29
C ILE A 51 18.90 0.56 12.98
N LYS A 52 18.13 0.16 13.98
CA LYS A 52 16.71 -0.21 13.80
C LYS A 52 15.92 0.98 13.25
N ASP A 53 16.14 2.18 13.77
CA ASP A 53 15.44 3.37 13.31
C ASP A 53 15.88 3.79 11.90
N LEU A 54 17.15 3.64 11.57
CA LEU A 54 17.64 3.86 10.22
C LEU A 54 17.03 2.86 9.22
N VAL A 55 16.89 1.58 9.60
CA VAL A 55 16.22 0.57 8.76
C VAL A 55 14.76 0.92 8.56
N LYS A 56 14.03 1.33 9.61
CA LYS A 56 12.63 1.78 9.48
C LYS A 56 12.50 2.95 8.51
N TYR A 57 13.39 3.93 8.61
CA TYR A 57 13.43 5.08 7.71
C TYR A 57 13.64 4.66 6.24
N GLU A 58 14.66 3.83 5.98
CA GLU A 58 14.91 3.33 4.61
C GLU A 58 13.77 2.46 4.08
N MET A 59 13.05 1.72 4.94
CA MET A 59 11.87 0.98 4.54
C MET A 59 10.70 1.88 4.15
N ILE A 60 10.51 3.01 4.81
CA ILE A 60 9.51 4.01 4.39
C ILE A 60 9.86 4.55 3.00
N ASN A 61 11.14 4.86 2.77
CA ASN A 61 11.62 5.33 1.47
C ASN A 61 11.54 4.29 0.35
N LEU A 62 11.58 3.01 0.71
CA LEU A 62 11.40 1.90 -0.24
C LEU A 62 9.98 1.88 -0.82
N LEU A 63 8.97 2.23 -0.02
CA LEU A 63 7.58 2.16 -0.44
C LEU A 63 7.27 3.17 -1.56
N GLU A 64 6.41 2.75 -2.49
CA GLU A 64 5.82 3.66 -3.46
C GLU A 64 4.67 4.44 -2.83
N ALA A 65 4.27 5.56 -3.42
CA ALA A 65 3.05 6.23 -3.00
C ALA A 65 1.83 5.35 -3.28
N ALA A 66 0.90 5.29 -2.33
CA ALA A 66 -0.34 4.58 -2.54
C ALA A 66 -1.30 5.42 -3.38
N ASP A 67 -1.97 4.82 -4.37
CA ASP A 67 -2.91 5.48 -5.27
C ASP A 67 -4.33 4.93 -5.13
N TYR A 68 -5.32 5.76 -5.46
CA TYR A 68 -6.71 5.34 -5.64
C TYR A 68 -6.96 4.93 -7.08
N PHE A 69 -7.79 3.95 -7.29
CA PHE A 69 -8.15 3.45 -8.61
C PHE A 69 -9.58 2.90 -8.68
N THR A 70 -10.10 2.80 -9.91
CA THR A 70 -11.41 2.17 -10.18
C THR A 70 -11.20 0.75 -10.66
N ILE A 71 -11.91 -0.21 -10.09
CA ILE A 71 -11.87 -1.64 -10.45
C ILE A 71 -12.23 -1.72 -11.93
N GLY A 72 -12.73 -1.69 -12.72
CA GLY A 72 -13.06 -1.83 -14.14
C GLY A 72 -11.99 -1.36 -15.13
N LYS A 73 -11.00 -0.60 -14.66
CA LYS A 73 -9.95 -0.03 -15.52
C LYS A 73 -8.58 -0.68 -15.34
N SER A 74 -8.42 -1.60 -14.41
CA SER A 74 -7.12 -2.20 -14.09
C SER A 74 -7.23 -3.71 -13.86
N ALA A 75 -6.18 -4.45 -14.20
CA ALA A 75 -6.12 -5.89 -14.01
C ALA A 75 -6.14 -6.25 -12.51
N PRO A 76 -6.81 -7.34 -12.09
CA PRO A 76 -6.86 -7.78 -10.69
C PRO A 76 -5.49 -7.95 -10.03
N SER A 77 -4.48 -8.37 -10.79
CA SER A 77 -3.10 -8.52 -10.31
C SER A 77 -2.46 -7.21 -9.84
N THR A 78 -3.04 -6.05 -10.19
CA THR A 78 -2.54 -4.73 -9.81
C THR A 78 -3.27 -4.12 -8.62
N TRP A 79 -4.23 -4.82 -8.01
CA TRP A 79 -5.08 -4.28 -6.95
C TRP A 79 -4.45 -4.36 -5.56
N ILE A 80 -3.41 -5.16 -5.41
CA ILE A 80 -2.77 -5.44 -4.13
C ILE A 80 -2.35 -4.16 -3.39
N HIS A 81 -2.62 -4.13 -2.12
CA HIS A 81 -2.03 -3.16 -1.20
C HIS A 81 -0.78 -3.78 -0.54
N TYR A 82 0.37 -3.64 -1.19
CA TYR A 82 1.61 -4.29 -0.80
C TYR A 82 2.00 -4.07 0.66
N ALA A 83 1.96 -2.82 1.13
CA ALA A 83 2.35 -2.49 2.51
C ALA A 83 1.45 -3.15 3.58
N LEU A 84 0.18 -3.45 3.26
CA LEU A 84 -0.75 -4.14 4.15
C LEU A 84 -0.86 -5.64 3.84
N ASN A 85 -0.18 -6.10 2.79
CA ASN A 85 -0.31 -7.45 2.27
C ASN A 85 -1.78 -7.87 2.06
N SER A 86 -2.59 -6.96 1.54
CA SER A 86 -4.01 -7.19 1.29
C SER A 86 -4.28 -7.25 -0.21
N PRO A 87 -4.97 -8.30 -0.72
CA PRO A 87 -5.27 -8.42 -2.16
C PRO A 87 -6.20 -7.31 -2.65
N VAL A 88 -7.06 -6.80 -1.77
CA VAL A 88 -7.97 -5.70 -2.01
C VAL A 88 -8.09 -4.82 -0.78
N TYR A 89 -8.09 -3.51 -0.98
CA TYR A 89 -8.20 -2.57 0.13
C TYR A 89 -8.95 -1.30 -0.31
N THR A 90 -9.73 -0.74 0.60
CA THR A 90 -10.33 0.58 0.40
C THR A 90 -10.41 1.33 1.72
N HIS A 91 -10.43 2.64 1.63
CA HIS A 91 -10.75 3.49 2.74
C HIS A 91 -12.27 3.55 2.94
N PHE A 92 -12.72 3.60 4.20
CA PHE A 92 -14.13 3.63 4.57
C PHE A 92 -14.42 4.52 5.78
N THR A 93 -13.49 4.64 6.70
CA THR A 93 -13.75 5.10 8.09
C THR A 93 -13.63 6.61 8.29
N SER A 94 -13.26 7.38 7.26
CA SER A 94 -13.03 8.82 7.41
C SER A 94 -13.60 9.66 6.25
N PRO A 95 -14.93 9.58 5.98
CA PRO A 95 -15.56 10.26 4.84
C PRO A 95 -15.54 11.79 4.95
N ILE A 96 -15.36 12.32 6.16
CA ILE A 96 -15.28 13.78 6.39
C ILE A 96 -14.03 14.42 5.77
N ARG A 97 -12.94 13.66 5.61
CA ARG A 97 -11.65 14.16 5.14
C ARG A 97 -11.08 13.41 3.93
N ARG A 98 -11.73 12.35 3.50
CA ARG A 98 -11.30 11.56 2.33
C ARG A 98 -12.49 11.34 1.40
N TYR A 99 -12.44 11.99 0.25
CA TYR A 99 -13.49 11.87 -0.76
C TYR A 99 -13.73 10.42 -1.24
N PRO A 100 -12.70 9.57 -1.43
CA PRO A 100 -12.93 8.17 -1.77
C PRO A 100 -13.76 7.39 -0.76
N ASP A 101 -13.65 7.69 0.54
CA ASP A 101 -14.50 7.07 1.58
C ASP A 101 -15.97 7.44 1.34
N LEU A 102 -16.25 8.71 1.07
CA LEU A 102 -17.60 9.17 0.76
C LEU A 102 -18.19 8.45 -0.46
N LEU A 103 -17.37 8.20 -1.50
CA LEU A 103 -17.80 7.44 -2.68
C LEU A 103 -18.17 6.00 -2.33
N VAL A 104 -17.38 5.35 -1.47
CA VAL A 104 -17.68 3.98 -1.00
C VAL A 104 -18.97 3.94 -0.18
N HIS A 105 -19.19 4.92 0.71
CA HIS A 105 -20.45 5.05 1.47
C HIS A 105 -21.66 5.18 0.55
N ARG A 106 -21.58 6.03 -0.48
CA ARG A 106 -22.65 6.22 -1.45
C ARG A 106 -22.94 4.94 -2.27
N GLN A 107 -21.89 4.24 -2.69
CA GLN A 107 -22.04 2.94 -3.38
C GLN A 107 -22.74 1.92 -2.49
N LEU A 108 -22.31 1.82 -1.24
CA LEU A 108 -22.91 0.90 -0.28
C LEU A 108 -24.39 1.24 -0.03
N ALA A 109 -24.72 2.51 0.17
CA ALA A 109 -26.10 2.96 0.32
C ALA A 109 -26.98 2.60 -0.90
N ALA A 110 -26.48 2.85 -2.12
CA ALA A 110 -27.20 2.49 -3.35
C ALA A 110 -27.46 1.00 -3.48
N ILE A 111 -26.53 0.15 -3.04
CA ILE A 111 -26.70 -1.31 -3.02
C ILE A 111 -27.77 -1.73 -2.00
N LEU A 112 -27.71 -1.19 -0.79
CA LEU A 112 -28.64 -1.50 0.29
C LEU A 112 -30.07 -1.04 -0.04
N GLU A 113 -30.23 0.10 -0.68
CA GLU A 113 -31.51 0.64 -1.14
C GLU A 113 -32.02 -0.04 -2.41
N LYS A 114 -31.29 -1.02 -2.98
CA LYS A 114 -31.58 -1.69 -4.26
C LYS A 114 -31.76 -0.71 -5.44
N ASN A 115 -31.13 0.44 -5.36
CA ASN A 115 -31.26 1.53 -6.33
C ASN A 115 -29.92 1.82 -7.02
N GLN A 116 -29.39 0.82 -7.73
CA GLN A 116 -28.08 0.91 -8.39
C GLN A 116 -28.03 1.94 -9.53
N GLU A 117 -29.17 2.30 -10.10
CA GLU A 117 -29.24 3.30 -11.19
C GLU A 117 -28.93 4.73 -10.72
N LYS A 118 -29.19 5.04 -9.45
CA LYS A 118 -28.91 6.36 -8.87
C LYS A 118 -27.44 6.67 -8.72
N TRP A 119 -26.56 5.67 -8.82
CA TRP A 119 -25.15 5.87 -8.57
C TRP A 119 -24.26 5.42 -9.72
N LYS A 120 -23.82 6.37 -10.55
CA LYS A 120 -22.71 6.15 -11.50
C LYS A 120 -21.42 6.69 -10.90
N LEU A 121 -20.45 5.80 -10.69
CA LEU A 121 -19.15 6.18 -10.15
C LEU A 121 -18.45 7.20 -11.07
N PRO A 122 -18.15 8.41 -10.60
CA PRO A 122 -17.41 9.39 -11.40
C PRO A 122 -15.93 8.99 -11.45
N SER A 123 -15.59 8.08 -12.36
CA SER A 123 -14.24 7.50 -12.46
C SER A 123 -13.14 8.54 -12.65
N LYS A 124 -13.43 9.67 -13.30
CA LYS A 124 -12.48 10.78 -13.46
C LYS A 124 -12.14 11.47 -12.14
N LEU A 125 -13.08 11.56 -11.19
CA LEU A 125 -12.83 12.19 -9.89
C LEU A 125 -11.92 11.37 -9.00
N ILE A 126 -11.86 10.05 -9.17
CA ILE A 126 -10.95 9.19 -8.39
C ILE A 126 -9.50 9.44 -8.74
N GLU A 127 -9.22 9.74 -10.01
CA GLU A 127 -7.86 10.06 -10.47
C GLU A 127 -7.34 11.38 -9.86
N HIS A 128 -8.23 12.30 -9.49
CA HIS A 128 -7.89 13.56 -8.81
C HIS A 128 -7.71 13.42 -7.28
N CYS A 129 -7.95 12.23 -6.73
CA CYS A 129 -7.75 11.96 -5.30
C CYS A 129 -6.32 11.50 -4.93
N ASN A 130 -5.43 11.42 -5.93
CA ASN A 130 -4.04 10.95 -5.79
C ASN A 130 -3.06 12.07 -5.57
#